data_d689c8581b965f96734d87a0df83c0aa
#
_entry.id   d689c8581b965f96734d87a0df83c0aa
#
_cell.length_a   1.000
_cell.length_b   1.000
_cell.length_c   1.000
_cell.angle_alpha   90.00
_cell.angle_beta   90.00
_cell.angle_gamma   90.00
#
_symmetry.space_group_name_H-M   'P 1'
#
loop_
_entity.id
_entity.type
_entity.pdbx_description
1 polymer ?
#
loop_
_entity_poly.entity_id
_entity_poly.type
_entity_poly.pdbx_seq_one_letter_code
_entity_poly.pdbx_strand_id
1 'polypeptide(L)'
;MRASYKAMTPFMTVAEADQMLRIAEAREVFRTYAEEALNEGIGESLPQRFDAAFNYIQHGIDGHGNTDEVRIAAQRTNYFRETYAYGNEIQAPGVEPFFTHPDLLNVAREVTGRPLVVPAIVYANILTPGQELAIHTDVPEFRGADRKHMPQWLLVTMLHSGLFDDYRIPIATCVSWFGANPGGAFAYFPEGPQGPRESMPAMHNTAILIDTDTVFHGVERVTPKGSFPEIDKGATLTYQGGDQWSLANLNGLEAARYSWSDLRYSISWKAYCFKDEAEK
;
A
#
# COMPACT_ATOMS: atom_id res chain seq x y z
N MET A 1 2.62 -23.40 5.96
CA MET A 1 3.58 -23.42 4.81
C MET A 1 4.06 -21.99 4.65
N ARG A 2 5.38 -21.77 4.46
CA ARG A 2 5.95 -20.42 4.25
C ARG A 2 5.52 -19.89 2.88
N ALA A 3 5.04 -18.64 2.83
CA ALA A 3 4.70 -17.98 1.57
C ALA A 3 5.95 -17.70 0.74
N SER A 4 5.82 -17.82 -0.58
CA SER A 4 6.88 -17.41 -1.51
C SER A 4 6.90 -15.89 -1.64
N TYR A 5 8.09 -15.30 -1.64
CA TYR A 5 8.31 -13.88 -1.92
C TYR A 5 9.70 -13.66 -2.48
N LYS A 6 9.93 -12.51 -3.08
CA LYS A 6 11.25 -12.12 -3.60
C LYS A 6 11.55 -10.66 -3.33
N ALA A 7 12.64 -10.41 -2.62
CA ALA A 7 13.20 -9.09 -2.44
C ALA A 7 14.15 -8.74 -3.62
N MET A 8 14.14 -7.48 -4.03
CA MET A 8 14.95 -6.95 -5.14
C MET A 8 15.73 -5.73 -4.65
N THR A 9 17.07 -5.78 -4.79
CA THR A 9 17.97 -4.70 -4.34
C THR A 9 19.25 -4.71 -5.19
N PRO A 10 19.50 -3.73 -6.08
CA PRO A 10 18.53 -2.72 -6.52
C PRO A 10 17.38 -3.35 -7.30
N PHE A 11 16.26 -2.63 -7.37
CA PHE A 11 15.08 -3.10 -8.10
C PHE A 11 15.16 -2.76 -9.60
N MET A 12 15.60 -1.54 -9.92
CA MET A 12 15.66 -1.02 -11.29
C MET A 12 16.89 -0.15 -11.48
N THR A 13 17.08 0.40 -12.67
CA THR A 13 18.16 1.37 -12.93
C THR A 13 17.96 2.64 -12.11
N VAL A 14 19.04 3.38 -11.86
CA VAL A 14 18.99 4.66 -11.15
C VAL A 14 18.03 5.64 -11.84
N ALA A 15 18.10 5.71 -13.17
CA ALA A 15 17.26 6.63 -13.96
C ALA A 15 15.76 6.29 -13.83
N GLU A 16 15.40 5.02 -13.82
CA GLU A 16 14.01 4.57 -13.61
C GLU A 16 13.56 4.87 -12.17
N ALA A 17 14.40 4.62 -11.17
CA ALA A 17 14.09 4.94 -9.78
C ALA A 17 13.87 6.44 -9.55
N ASP A 18 14.72 7.28 -10.15
CA ASP A 18 14.54 8.75 -10.13
C ASP A 18 13.27 9.18 -10.85
N GLN A 19 12.88 8.47 -11.91
CA GLN A 19 11.63 8.76 -12.61
C GLN A 19 10.40 8.54 -11.71
N MET A 20 10.43 7.57 -10.79
CA MET A 20 9.33 7.35 -9.86
C MET A 20 9.09 8.54 -8.92
N LEU A 21 10.14 9.22 -8.49
CA LEU A 21 10.01 10.46 -7.71
C LEU A 21 9.42 11.58 -8.57
N ARG A 22 9.91 11.76 -9.80
CA ARG A 22 9.37 12.78 -10.73
C ARG A 22 7.89 12.57 -11.06
N ILE A 23 7.41 11.33 -11.13
CA ILE A 23 5.99 11.05 -11.32
C ILE A 23 5.17 11.55 -10.12
N ALA A 24 5.65 11.33 -8.89
CA ALA A 24 4.98 11.84 -7.70
C ALA A 24 4.94 13.37 -7.68
N GLU A 25 6.06 14.02 -8.01
CA GLU A 25 6.17 15.49 -8.12
C GLU A 25 5.23 16.05 -9.19
N ALA A 26 5.15 15.41 -10.35
CA ALA A 26 4.25 15.79 -11.43
C ALA A 26 2.76 15.53 -11.13
N ARG A 27 2.46 14.57 -10.24
CA ARG A 27 1.10 14.33 -9.74
C ARG A 27 0.64 15.45 -8.82
N GLU A 28 1.57 16.11 -8.17
CA GLU A 28 1.42 17.27 -7.29
C GLU A 28 0.60 17.01 -6.02
N VAL A 29 -0.63 16.50 -6.14
CA VAL A 29 -1.58 16.39 -5.02
C VAL A 29 -1.86 14.93 -4.71
N PHE A 30 -1.64 14.57 -3.45
CA PHE A 30 -2.04 13.28 -2.89
C PHE A 30 -3.15 13.48 -1.86
N ARG A 31 -4.24 12.71 -2.00
CA ARG A 31 -5.38 12.72 -1.08
C ARG A 31 -5.28 11.59 -0.08
N THR A 32 -5.98 11.74 1.02
CA THR A 32 -6.07 10.66 2.00
C THR A 32 -6.80 9.45 1.41
N TYR A 33 -6.30 8.26 1.74
CA TYR A 33 -6.89 6.99 1.30
C TYR A 33 -8.39 6.87 1.65
N ALA A 34 -8.83 7.53 2.73
CA ALA A 34 -10.23 7.58 3.14
C ALA A 34 -11.19 8.23 2.12
N GLU A 35 -10.66 8.90 1.09
CA GLU A 35 -11.49 9.57 0.07
C GLU A 35 -11.69 8.76 -1.21
N GLU A 36 -11.09 7.59 -1.33
CA GLU A 36 -11.37 6.75 -2.49
C GLU A 36 -12.86 6.36 -2.51
N ALA A 37 -13.54 6.65 -3.61
CA ALA A 37 -14.99 6.50 -3.78
C ALA A 37 -15.52 5.06 -3.60
N LEU A 38 -14.64 4.07 -3.67
CA LEU A 38 -14.98 2.65 -3.51
C LEU A 38 -15.10 2.20 -2.04
N ASN A 39 -14.92 3.11 -1.10
CA ASN A 39 -14.81 2.78 0.32
C ASN A 39 -15.98 3.27 1.16
N GLU A 40 -17.13 3.40 0.55
CA GLU A 40 -18.36 3.76 1.24
C GLU A 40 -18.77 2.69 2.28
N GLY A 41 -19.14 3.12 3.47
CA GLY A 41 -19.83 2.29 4.46
C GLY A 41 -19.09 1.95 5.73
N ILE A 42 -17.85 2.38 5.91
CA ILE A 42 -17.18 2.35 7.21
C ILE A 42 -17.25 3.75 7.77
N GLY A 43 -17.80 3.92 8.97
CA GLY A 43 -18.11 5.21 9.55
C GLY A 43 -17.03 6.27 9.41
N GLU A 44 -17.41 7.53 9.37
CA GLU A 44 -16.55 8.69 9.07
C GLU A 44 -15.31 8.85 9.96
N SER A 45 -15.28 8.20 11.11
CA SER A 45 -14.19 8.25 12.09
C SER A 45 -13.26 7.04 12.07
N LEU A 46 -13.53 6.02 11.24
CA LEU A 46 -12.71 4.82 11.15
C LEU A 46 -11.94 4.80 9.83
N PRO A 47 -10.68 4.29 9.83
CA PRO A 47 -9.97 4.05 8.59
C PRO A 47 -10.75 3.05 7.74
N GLN A 48 -10.60 3.16 6.42
CA GLN A 48 -11.28 2.30 5.45
C GLN A 48 -11.05 0.80 5.67
N ARG A 49 -9.89 0.48 6.20
CA ARG A 49 -9.54 -0.85 6.64
C ARG A 49 -9.94 -1.00 8.11
N PHE A 50 -11.22 -1.30 8.33
CA PHE A 50 -11.75 -1.55 9.68
C PHE A 50 -10.97 -2.65 10.41
N ASP A 51 -10.59 -3.73 9.71
CA ASP A 51 -9.75 -4.79 10.24
C ASP A 51 -8.38 -4.28 10.70
N ALA A 52 -7.74 -3.41 9.92
CA ALA A 52 -6.46 -2.80 10.28
C ALA A 52 -6.61 -1.85 11.48
N ALA A 53 -7.66 -1.03 11.51
CA ALA A 53 -7.93 -0.12 12.63
C ALA A 53 -8.20 -0.88 13.92
N PHE A 54 -9.03 -1.90 13.86
CA PHE A 54 -9.37 -2.71 15.02
C PHE A 54 -8.14 -3.43 15.58
N ASN A 55 -7.33 -4.00 14.71
CA ASN A 55 -6.09 -4.65 15.08
C ASN A 55 -5.08 -3.66 15.71
N TYR A 56 -4.99 -2.45 15.14
CA TYR A 56 -4.16 -1.38 15.69
C TYR A 56 -4.60 -0.97 17.10
N ILE A 57 -5.91 -0.80 17.33
CA ILE A 57 -6.45 -0.44 18.65
C ILE A 57 -6.15 -1.51 19.67
N GLN A 58 -6.29 -2.79 19.31
CA GLN A 58 -6.05 -3.90 20.21
C GLN A 58 -4.58 -4.19 20.49
N HIS A 59 -3.74 -4.12 19.49
CA HIS A 59 -2.41 -4.72 19.54
C HIS A 59 -1.27 -3.77 19.16
N GLY A 60 -1.58 -2.63 18.53
CA GLY A 60 -0.56 -1.82 17.88
C GLY A 60 0.07 -2.55 16.69
N ILE A 61 1.07 -1.93 16.07
CA ILE A 61 1.73 -2.55 14.91
C ILE A 61 2.61 -3.74 15.30
N ASP A 62 3.16 -3.70 16.50
CA ASP A 62 4.09 -4.72 17.02
C ASP A 62 3.40 -5.80 17.86
N GLY A 63 2.07 -5.82 17.90
CA GLY A 63 1.31 -6.73 18.77
C GLY A 63 1.28 -6.30 20.23
N HIS A 64 1.82 -5.12 20.57
CA HIS A 64 1.72 -4.52 21.89
C HIS A 64 0.44 -3.70 21.98
N GLY A 65 -0.24 -3.77 23.11
CA GLY A 65 -1.47 -3.02 23.36
C GLY A 65 -1.29 -1.51 23.09
N ASN A 66 -2.24 -0.92 22.42
CA ASN A 66 -2.26 0.49 22.10
C ASN A 66 -3.39 1.18 22.87
N THR A 67 -3.08 2.30 23.53
CA THR A 67 -4.02 3.11 24.29
C THR A 67 -4.56 4.30 23.50
N ASP A 68 -4.16 4.47 22.26
CA ASP A 68 -4.63 5.56 21.42
C ASP A 68 -6.15 5.47 21.21
N GLU A 69 -6.81 6.61 21.24
CA GLU A 69 -8.22 6.71 20.89
C GLU A 69 -8.44 6.30 19.42
N VAL A 70 -9.65 5.84 19.10
CA VAL A 70 -10.05 5.43 17.75
C VAL A 70 -9.71 6.50 16.70
N ARG A 71 -9.95 7.77 17.03
CA ARG A 71 -9.65 8.89 16.13
C ARG A 71 -8.16 9.00 15.82
N ILE A 72 -7.29 8.88 16.82
CA ILE A 72 -5.83 8.92 16.61
C ILE A 72 -5.36 7.72 15.81
N ALA A 73 -5.92 6.53 16.08
CA ALA A 73 -5.64 5.35 15.29
C ALA A 73 -6.04 5.54 13.82
N ALA A 74 -7.22 6.11 13.58
CA ALA A 74 -7.69 6.43 12.24
C ALA A 74 -6.74 7.40 11.50
N GLN A 75 -6.31 8.46 12.15
CA GLN A 75 -5.40 9.45 11.57
C GLN A 75 -4.02 8.86 11.26
N ARG A 76 -3.49 8.01 12.13
CA ARG A 76 -2.18 7.36 11.93
C ARG A 76 -2.17 6.38 10.78
N THR A 77 -3.31 5.75 10.50
CA THR A 77 -3.46 4.75 9.43
C THR A 77 -4.06 5.33 8.14
N ASN A 78 -4.45 6.60 8.13
CA ASN A 78 -5.00 7.28 6.97
C ASN A 78 -3.90 7.98 6.17
N TYR A 79 -3.15 7.21 5.40
CA TYR A 79 -2.04 7.68 4.57
C TYR A 79 -2.54 8.33 3.27
N PHE A 80 -1.62 9.01 2.58
CA PHE A 80 -1.90 9.66 1.30
C PHE A 80 -1.69 8.69 0.15
N ARG A 81 -2.64 8.66 -0.81
CA ARG A 81 -2.61 7.73 -1.92
C ARG A 81 -3.12 8.36 -3.20
N GLU A 82 -2.48 7.98 -4.32
CA GLU A 82 -2.97 8.27 -5.66
C GLU A 82 -2.81 7.05 -6.56
N THR A 83 -3.83 6.77 -7.38
CA THR A 83 -3.77 5.72 -8.38
C THR A 83 -3.02 6.22 -9.61
N TYR A 84 -2.04 5.46 -10.07
CA TYR A 84 -1.21 5.77 -11.24
C TYR A 84 -1.64 5.02 -12.49
N ALA A 85 -2.15 3.79 -12.32
CA ALA A 85 -2.73 3.00 -13.41
C ALA A 85 -3.80 2.06 -12.86
N TYR A 86 -4.86 1.82 -13.63
CA TYR A 86 -5.91 0.87 -13.30
C TYR A 86 -6.45 0.19 -14.57
N GLY A 87 -6.32 -1.14 -14.65
CA GLY A 87 -6.62 -1.89 -15.87
C GLY A 87 -5.77 -1.40 -17.03
N ASN A 88 -6.42 -0.88 -18.08
CA ASN A 88 -5.74 -0.32 -19.26
C ASN A 88 -5.59 1.21 -19.20
N GLU A 89 -6.03 1.85 -18.12
CA GLU A 89 -6.01 3.31 -17.98
C GLU A 89 -4.78 3.77 -17.22
N ILE A 90 -3.96 4.58 -17.87
CA ILE A 90 -2.83 5.27 -17.26
C ILE A 90 -3.31 6.62 -16.75
N GLN A 91 -3.18 6.84 -15.44
CA GLN A 91 -3.62 8.07 -14.77
C GLN A 91 -2.45 8.99 -14.41
N ALA A 92 -1.22 8.43 -14.32
CA ALA A 92 0.00 9.18 -14.11
C ALA A 92 0.95 8.96 -15.29
N PRO A 93 1.08 9.93 -16.21
CA PRO A 93 1.98 9.81 -17.37
C PRO A 93 3.42 9.52 -16.93
N GLY A 94 4.07 8.58 -17.63
CA GLY A 94 5.43 8.13 -17.33
C GLY A 94 5.52 6.88 -16.44
N VAL A 95 4.37 6.36 -15.95
CA VAL A 95 4.34 5.10 -15.19
C VAL A 95 4.29 3.86 -16.07
N GLU A 96 4.05 4.01 -17.37
CA GLU A 96 3.87 2.92 -18.32
C GLU A 96 5.02 1.89 -18.30
N PRO A 97 6.32 2.30 -18.28
CA PRO A 97 7.41 1.35 -18.20
C PRO A 97 7.42 0.55 -16.89
N PHE A 98 7.01 1.18 -15.78
CA PHE A 98 6.87 0.49 -14.50
C PHE A 98 5.69 -0.48 -14.52
N PHE A 99 4.55 -0.09 -15.09
CA PHE A 99 3.34 -0.89 -15.14
C PHE A 99 3.58 -2.23 -15.86
N THR A 100 4.39 -2.24 -16.92
CA THR A 100 4.72 -3.43 -17.72
C THR A 100 6.17 -3.89 -17.55
N HIS A 101 6.82 -3.54 -16.44
CA HIS A 101 8.24 -3.79 -16.23
C HIS A 101 8.57 -5.30 -16.33
N PRO A 102 9.52 -5.69 -17.21
CA PRO A 102 9.82 -7.10 -17.47
C PRO A 102 10.19 -7.89 -16.21
N ASP A 103 10.97 -7.28 -15.31
CA ASP A 103 11.41 -7.96 -14.08
C ASP A 103 10.24 -8.18 -13.13
N LEU A 104 9.27 -7.26 -13.05
CA LEU A 104 8.05 -7.47 -12.27
C LEU A 104 7.25 -8.67 -12.80
N LEU A 105 7.06 -8.74 -14.12
CA LEU A 105 6.37 -9.85 -14.75
C LEU A 105 7.08 -11.18 -14.53
N ASN A 106 8.41 -11.20 -14.65
CA ASN A 106 9.21 -12.41 -14.45
C ASN A 106 9.21 -12.87 -12.99
N VAL A 107 9.40 -11.94 -12.04
CA VAL A 107 9.37 -12.25 -10.62
C VAL A 107 7.97 -12.67 -10.16
N ALA A 108 6.90 -12.09 -10.71
CA ALA A 108 5.54 -12.52 -10.44
C ALA A 108 5.29 -13.97 -10.89
N ARG A 109 5.78 -14.36 -12.08
CA ARG A 109 5.73 -15.76 -12.54
C ARG A 109 6.50 -16.70 -11.63
N GLU A 110 7.69 -16.29 -11.22
CA GLU A 110 8.54 -17.08 -10.31
C GLU A 110 7.87 -17.31 -8.95
N VAL A 111 7.37 -16.24 -8.33
CA VAL A 111 6.79 -16.28 -6.98
C VAL A 111 5.45 -17.02 -6.96
N THR A 112 4.61 -16.81 -7.96
CA THR A 112 3.28 -17.40 -8.01
C THR A 112 3.24 -18.79 -8.68
N GLY A 113 4.27 -19.14 -9.45
CA GLY A 113 4.26 -20.35 -10.28
C GLY A 113 3.25 -20.29 -11.43
N ARG A 114 2.77 -19.10 -11.82
CA ARG A 114 1.73 -18.90 -12.83
C ARG A 114 2.29 -18.15 -14.03
N PRO A 115 2.20 -18.75 -15.26
CA PRO A 115 2.85 -18.20 -16.44
C PRO A 115 2.18 -16.94 -16.99
N LEU A 116 0.86 -16.80 -16.82
CA LEU A 116 0.11 -15.67 -17.36
C LEU A 116 -0.08 -14.59 -16.28
N VAL A 117 0.69 -13.52 -16.39
CA VAL A 117 0.67 -12.37 -15.47
C VAL A 117 0.11 -11.17 -16.21
N VAL A 118 -0.97 -10.61 -15.68
CA VAL A 118 -1.70 -9.47 -16.25
C VAL A 118 -1.62 -8.29 -15.27
N PRO A 119 -0.83 -7.24 -15.54
CA PRO A 119 -0.80 -6.04 -14.73
C PRO A 119 -2.21 -5.44 -14.57
N ALA A 120 -2.53 -5.04 -13.35
CA ALA A 120 -3.88 -4.58 -13.02
C ALA A 120 -3.90 -3.19 -12.41
N ILE A 121 -3.05 -2.93 -11.41
CA ILE A 121 -3.09 -1.68 -10.65
C ILE A 121 -1.67 -1.20 -10.34
N VAL A 122 -1.46 0.11 -10.43
CA VAL A 122 -0.33 0.80 -9.81
C VAL A 122 -0.88 1.96 -8.99
N TYR A 123 -0.49 2.01 -7.74
CA TYR A 123 -0.81 3.13 -6.86
C TYR A 123 0.40 3.52 -6.02
N ALA A 124 0.48 4.80 -5.72
CA ALA A 124 1.52 5.37 -4.90
C ALA A 124 0.98 5.73 -3.52
N ASN A 125 1.76 5.47 -2.49
CA ASN A 125 1.44 5.80 -1.11
C ASN A 125 2.53 6.68 -0.52
N ILE A 126 2.13 7.74 0.16
CA ILE A 126 3.02 8.59 0.95
C ILE A 126 2.54 8.55 2.40
N LEU A 127 3.46 8.22 3.30
CA LEU A 127 3.25 8.33 4.75
C LEU A 127 4.13 9.46 5.30
N THR A 128 3.53 10.30 6.13
CA THR A 128 4.21 11.36 6.85
C THR A 128 4.75 10.85 8.19
N PRO A 129 5.67 11.59 8.85
CA PRO A 129 6.13 11.24 10.20
C PRO A 129 4.97 10.96 11.16
N GLY A 130 5.07 9.87 11.91
CA GLY A 130 4.05 9.41 12.86
C GLY A 130 2.99 8.48 12.28
N GLN A 131 2.85 8.40 10.96
CA GLN A 131 1.93 7.43 10.33
C GLN A 131 2.50 6.02 10.32
N GLU A 132 1.61 5.06 10.29
CA GLU A 132 1.89 3.63 10.26
C GLU A 132 0.70 2.90 9.63
N LEU A 133 0.86 1.63 9.32
CA LEU A 133 -0.26 0.80 8.87
C LEU A 133 -0.26 -0.51 9.66
N ALA A 134 -1.34 -0.73 10.39
CA ALA A 134 -1.51 -1.94 11.20
C ALA A 134 -1.44 -3.21 10.35
N ILE A 135 -1.09 -4.32 11.00
CA ILE A 135 -1.01 -5.62 10.35
C ILE A 135 -2.37 -6.02 9.79
N HIS A 136 -2.40 -6.36 8.52
CA HIS A 136 -3.60 -6.71 7.76
C HIS A 136 -3.25 -7.62 6.59
N THR A 137 -4.26 -8.12 5.89
CA THR A 137 -4.15 -8.63 4.51
C THR A 137 -4.77 -7.63 3.56
N ASP A 138 -4.36 -7.64 2.29
CA ASP A 138 -5.01 -6.82 1.28
C ASP A 138 -6.40 -7.39 0.92
N VAL A 139 -7.19 -6.58 0.24
CA VAL A 139 -8.52 -6.97 -0.22
C VAL A 139 -8.37 -7.91 -1.41
N PRO A 140 -8.80 -9.18 -1.28
CA PRO A 140 -8.72 -10.15 -2.37
C PRO A 140 -9.77 -9.87 -3.44
N GLU A 141 -9.62 -10.56 -4.56
CA GLU A 141 -10.65 -10.64 -5.59
C GLU A 141 -10.99 -12.10 -5.90
N PHE A 142 -12.25 -12.32 -6.25
CA PHE A 142 -12.78 -13.62 -6.60
C PHE A 142 -13.46 -13.54 -7.96
N ARG A 143 -13.62 -14.66 -8.67
CA ARG A 143 -14.37 -14.70 -9.91
C ARG A 143 -15.82 -14.28 -9.66
N GLY A 144 -16.22 -13.15 -10.24
CA GLY A 144 -17.56 -12.58 -10.07
C GLY A 144 -17.76 -11.75 -8.80
N ALA A 145 -16.72 -11.55 -7.99
CA ALA A 145 -16.79 -10.69 -6.80
C ALA A 145 -15.49 -9.92 -6.62
N ASP A 146 -15.54 -8.66 -6.94
CA ASP A 146 -14.41 -7.71 -6.87
C ASP A 146 -14.75 -6.48 -6.04
N ARG A 147 -13.73 -5.65 -5.77
CA ARG A 147 -13.87 -4.44 -4.95
C ARG A 147 -14.71 -3.32 -5.57
N LYS A 148 -15.05 -3.41 -6.86
CA LYS A 148 -15.95 -2.43 -7.52
C LYS A 148 -17.42 -2.72 -7.21
N HIS A 149 -17.74 -3.99 -6.94
CA HIS A 149 -19.12 -4.45 -6.81
C HIS A 149 -19.46 -4.95 -5.41
N MET A 150 -18.42 -5.23 -4.58
CA MET A 150 -18.61 -5.81 -3.25
C MET A 150 -17.89 -4.96 -2.17
N PRO A 151 -18.47 -4.82 -0.98
CA PRO A 151 -17.80 -4.18 0.14
C PRO A 151 -16.48 -4.89 0.50
N GLN A 152 -15.44 -4.13 0.80
CA GLN A 152 -14.12 -4.69 1.13
C GLN A 152 -14.18 -5.67 2.30
N TRP A 153 -14.95 -5.37 3.35
CA TRP A 153 -15.10 -6.26 4.50
C TRP A 153 -15.65 -7.63 4.12
N LEU A 154 -16.55 -7.69 3.12
CA LEU A 154 -17.11 -8.95 2.64
C LEU A 154 -16.06 -9.78 1.93
N LEU A 155 -15.28 -9.18 1.02
CA LEU A 155 -14.20 -9.85 0.32
C LEU A 155 -13.14 -10.40 1.28
N VAL A 156 -12.77 -9.63 2.30
CA VAL A 156 -11.84 -10.09 3.35
C VAL A 156 -12.45 -11.23 4.17
N THR A 157 -13.74 -11.16 4.48
CA THR A 157 -14.45 -12.26 5.16
C THR A 157 -14.49 -13.53 4.30
N MET A 158 -14.75 -13.40 3.00
CA MET A 158 -14.72 -14.53 2.06
C MET A 158 -13.35 -15.20 2.05
N LEU A 159 -12.25 -14.41 2.04
CA LEU A 159 -10.90 -14.94 2.10
C LEU A 159 -10.67 -15.76 3.39
N HIS A 160 -10.92 -15.14 4.53
CA HIS A 160 -10.64 -15.79 5.83
C HIS A 160 -11.58 -16.92 6.18
N SER A 161 -12.73 -17.04 5.50
CA SER A 161 -13.63 -18.18 5.66
C SER A 161 -13.08 -19.46 5.03
N GLY A 162 -12.20 -19.37 4.02
CA GLY A 162 -11.72 -20.50 3.22
C GLY A 162 -12.77 -21.12 2.30
N LEU A 163 -14.03 -20.66 2.35
CA LEU A 163 -15.13 -21.26 1.56
C LEU A 163 -15.06 -20.91 0.07
N PHE A 164 -14.28 -19.88 -0.29
CA PHE A 164 -14.22 -19.34 -1.64
C PHE A 164 -12.84 -19.50 -2.30
N ASP A 165 -11.96 -20.32 -1.74
CA ASP A 165 -10.58 -20.47 -2.20
C ASP A 165 -10.50 -20.89 -3.69
N ASP A 166 -11.40 -21.75 -4.16
CA ASP A 166 -11.47 -22.19 -5.56
C ASP A 166 -11.87 -21.05 -6.53
N TYR A 167 -12.42 -19.97 -6.01
CA TYR A 167 -12.84 -18.80 -6.79
C TYR A 167 -11.85 -17.64 -6.70
N ARG A 168 -10.88 -17.70 -5.80
CA ARG A 168 -9.92 -16.63 -5.60
C ARG A 168 -9.05 -16.43 -6.83
N ILE A 169 -8.90 -15.19 -7.24
CA ILE A 169 -7.94 -14.77 -8.28
C ILE A 169 -6.62 -14.48 -7.58
N PRO A 170 -5.55 -15.26 -7.82
CA PRO A 170 -4.25 -14.95 -7.24
C PRO A 170 -3.70 -13.63 -7.76
N ILE A 171 -3.25 -12.77 -6.84
CA ILE A 171 -2.70 -11.46 -7.13
C ILE A 171 -1.26 -11.41 -6.63
N ALA A 172 -0.33 -11.12 -7.53
CA ALA A 172 1.03 -10.77 -7.18
C ALA A 172 1.09 -9.28 -6.83
N THR A 173 1.64 -8.94 -5.68
CA THR A 173 1.84 -7.54 -5.26
C THR A 173 3.32 -7.26 -5.12
N CYS A 174 3.81 -6.24 -5.82
CA CYS A 174 5.14 -5.68 -5.59
C CYS A 174 4.98 -4.36 -4.83
N VAL A 175 5.64 -4.25 -3.67
CA VAL A 175 5.80 -2.99 -2.95
C VAL A 175 7.23 -2.52 -3.16
N SER A 176 7.41 -1.34 -3.72
CA SER A 176 8.70 -0.72 -4.00
C SER A 176 8.84 0.63 -3.30
N TRP A 177 10.07 1.00 -2.95
CA TRP A 177 10.35 2.22 -2.20
C TRP A 177 11.33 3.12 -2.93
N PHE A 178 11.05 4.43 -2.89
CA PHE A 178 11.85 5.46 -3.52
C PHE A 178 12.03 6.64 -2.56
N GLY A 179 13.14 7.37 -2.68
CA GLY A 179 13.47 8.45 -1.76
C GLY A 179 14.17 7.99 -0.47
N ALA A 180 14.28 8.88 0.50
CA ALA A 180 15.06 8.66 1.73
C ALA A 180 14.38 7.70 2.73
N ASN A 181 13.05 7.76 2.82
CA ASN A 181 12.20 6.91 3.67
C ASN A 181 12.72 6.76 5.11
N PRO A 182 12.48 7.73 6.01
CA PRO A 182 13.01 7.73 7.37
C PRO A 182 12.24 6.79 8.30
N GLY A 183 12.37 5.48 8.11
CA GLY A 183 11.60 4.45 8.83
C GLY A 183 10.45 3.90 8.00
N GLY A 184 9.40 3.42 8.64
CA GLY A 184 8.26 2.81 7.93
C GLY A 184 8.63 1.51 7.22
N ALA A 185 9.42 0.65 7.85
CA ALA A 185 9.77 -0.65 7.31
C ALA A 185 8.52 -1.48 7.01
N PHE A 186 8.60 -2.34 6.02
CA PHE A 186 7.54 -3.27 5.67
C PHE A 186 7.65 -4.51 6.56
N ALA A 187 6.70 -4.67 7.48
CA ALA A 187 6.59 -5.84 8.33
C ALA A 187 5.68 -6.87 7.68
N TYR A 188 6.05 -8.16 7.69
CA TYR A 188 5.25 -9.22 7.09
C TYR A 188 5.46 -10.56 7.80
N PHE A 189 4.49 -11.46 7.65
CA PHE A 189 4.42 -12.76 8.32
C PHE A 189 4.32 -13.89 7.30
N PRO A 190 5.41 -14.33 6.68
CA PRO A 190 5.37 -15.31 5.59
C PRO A 190 4.95 -16.71 6.04
N GLU A 191 5.03 -17.01 7.33
CA GLU A 191 4.59 -18.28 7.93
C GLU A 191 3.19 -18.20 8.57
N GLY A 192 2.47 -17.11 8.30
CA GLY A 192 1.15 -16.83 8.85
C GLY A 192 1.21 -15.97 10.13
N PRO A 193 0.04 -15.52 10.65
CA PRO A 193 -0.04 -14.50 11.71
C PRO A 193 0.55 -14.93 13.04
N GLN A 194 0.77 -16.22 13.27
CA GLN A 194 1.42 -16.78 14.46
C GLN A 194 2.90 -17.11 14.23
N GLY A 195 3.39 -16.95 13.00
CA GLY A 195 4.78 -17.18 12.65
C GLY A 195 5.69 -15.99 13.03
N PRO A 196 7.00 -16.14 12.81
CA PRO A 196 7.94 -15.07 13.07
C PRO A 196 7.67 -13.89 12.13
N ARG A 197 7.73 -12.69 12.70
CA ARG A 197 7.70 -11.45 11.95
C ARG A 197 9.02 -11.25 11.22
N GLU A 198 8.92 -10.91 9.96
CA GLU A 198 10.04 -10.39 9.15
C GLU A 198 9.82 -8.91 8.85
N SER A 199 10.91 -8.21 8.55
CA SER A 199 10.86 -6.78 8.24
C SER A 199 11.84 -6.45 7.13
N MET A 200 11.40 -5.64 6.16
CA MET A 200 12.22 -5.11 5.10
C MET A 200 12.29 -3.59 5.20
N PRO A 201 13.50 -3.01 5.37
CA PRO A 201 13.65 -1.55 5.37
C PRO A 201 13.17 -0.94 4.06
N ALA A 202 12.49 0.19 4.15
CA ALA A 202 12.01 0.95 3.00
C ALA A 202 13.16 1.78 2.38
N MET A 203 14.12 1.13 1.74
CA MET A 203 15.28 1.80 1.14
C MET A 203 15.00 2.22 -0.30
N HIS A 204 15.64 3.32 -0.73
CA HIS A 204 15.57 3.79 -2.11
C HIS A 204 15.91 2.67 -3.10
N ASN A 205 15.11 2.54 -4.14
CA ASN A 205 15.29 1.57 -5.23
C ASN A 205 15.35 0.11 -4.75
N THR A 206 14.50 -0.23 -3.77
CA THR A 206 14.29 -1.61 -3.34
C THR A 206 12.84 -2.00 -3.47
N ALA A 207 12.57 -3.30 -3.57
CA ALA A 207 11.21 -3.81 -3.67
C ALA A 207 11.08 -5.22 -3.09
N ILE A 208 9.85 -5.58 -2.73
CA ILE A 208 9.45 -6.95 -2.40
C ILE A 208 8.21 -7.34 -3.20
N LEU A 209 8.23 -8.49 -3.84
CA LEU A 209 7.07 -9.09 -4.49
C LEU A 209 6.58 -10.26 -3.66
N ILE A 210 5.31 -10.22 -3.27
CA ILE A 210 4.68 -11.15 -2.33
C ILE A 210 3.16 -11.16 -2.56
N ASP A 211 2.46 -12.24 -2.16
CA ASP A 211 1.00 -12.29 -2.14
C ASP A 211 0.47 -11.58 -0.88
N THR A 212 0.18 -10.29 -0.99
CA THR A 212 -0.34 -9.47 0.12
C THR A 212 -1.78 -9.79 0.50
N ASP A 213 -2.51 -10.52 -0.33
CA ASP A 213 -3.88 -10.92 -0.01
C ASP A 213 -3.90 -12.04 1.03
N THR A 214 -2.87 -12.88 1.07
CA THR A 214 -2.77 -14.00 2.01
C THR A 214 -1.71 -13.83 3.09
N VAL A 215 -0.71 -12.98 2.85
CA VAL A 215 0.34 -12.71 3.82
C VAL A 215 -0.01 -11.49 4.66
N PHE A 216 -0.11 -11.68 5.96
CA PHE A 216 -0.28 -10.58 6.91
C PHE A 216 0.93 -9.66 6.85
N HIS A 217 0.66 -8.37 6.68
CA HIS A 217 1.71 -7.36 6.55
C HIS A 217 1.24 -5.99 7.05
N GLY A 218 2.18 -5.09 7.24
CA GLY A 218 1.92 -3.72 7.68
C GLY A 218 3.10 -2.82 7.44
N VAL A 219 2.98 -1.57 7.87
CA VAL A 219 4.04 -0.56 7.80
C VAL A 219 4.35 -0.07 9.20
N GLU A 220 5.60 -0.24 9.62
CA GLU A 220 6.10 0.32 10.87
C GLU A 220 5.97 1.84 10.87
N ARG A 221 5.96 2.43 12.05
CA ARG A 221 5.83 3.89 12.19
C ARG A 221 6.96 4.60 11.45
N VAL A 222 6.58 5.55 10.60
CA VAL A 222 7.52 6.51 10.02
C VAL A 222 8.03 7.37 11.17
N THR A 223 9.34 7.43 11.36
CA THR A 223 9.98 7.93 12.58
C THR A 223 9.52 9.35 12.92
N PRO A 224 8.84 9.56 14.03
CA PRO A 224 8.40 10.88 14.41
C PRO A 224 9.54 11.63 15.12
N LYS A 225 9.79 12.85 14.70
CA LYS A 225 10.40 13.85 15.55
C LYS A 225 9.37 14.98 15.69
N GLY A 226 8.69 15.04 16.81
CA GLY A 226 7.74 16.09 17.10
C GLY A 226 6.28 15.64 17.24
N SER A 227 5.36 16.60 17.26
CA SER A 227 3.93 16.35 17.33
C SER A 227 3.43 15.81 15.99
N PHE A 228 2.63 14.76 16.05
CA PHE A 228 1.90 14.24 14.90
C PHE A 228 0.74 15.20 14.57
N PRO A 229 0.68 15.77 13.35
CA PRO A 229 -0.44 16.63 12.98
C PRO A 229 -1.72 15.81 12.82
N GLU A 230 -2.86 16.44 13.04
CA GLU A 230 -4.14 15.81 12.72
C GLU A 230 -4.30 15.65 11.22
N ILE A 231 -4.56 14.42 10.79
CA ILE A 231 -4.78 14.06 9.36
C ILE A 231 -6.19 13.49 9.24
N ASP A 232 -7.13 14.38 9.10
CA ASP A 232 -8.53 14.01 8.90
C ASP A 232 -8.81 13.66 7.43
N LYS A 233 -9.96 13.04 7.20
CA LYS A 233 -10.50 12.85 5.86
C LYS A 233 -10.60 14.21 5.16
N GLY A 234 -10.10 14.30 3.92
CA GLY A 234 -10.04 15.55 3.17
C GLY A 234 -8.74 16.34 3.30
N ALA A 235 -7.81 15.87 4.12
CA ALA A 235 -6.45 16.41 4.12
C ALA A 235 -5.75 16.09 2.79
N THR A 236 -4.88 16.99 2.35
CA THR A 236 -4.08 16.82 1.13
C THR A 236 -2.61 17.02 1.42
N LEU A 237 -1.78 16.25 0.73
CA LEU A 237 -0.33 16.42 0.71
C LEU A 237 0.05 16.92 -0.69
N THR A 238 0.58 18.15 -0.77
CA THR A 238 0.79 18.84 -2.06
C THR A 238 2.27 19.19 -2.24
N TYR A 239 2.83 18.82 -3.39
CA TYR A 239 4.18 19.19 -3.79
C TYR A 239 4.26 20.68 -4.10
N GLN A 240 5.27 21.36 -3.53
CA GLN A 240 5.45 22.80 -3.63
C GLN A 240 6.66 23.19 -4.49
N GLY A 241 7.31 22.20 -5.10
CA GLY A 241 8.56 22.40 -5.82
C GLY A 241 9.81 22.25 -4.94
N GLY A 242 10.96 22.07 -5.61
CA GLY A 242 12.24 21.81 -4.91
C GLY A 242 12.21 20.48 -4.17
N ASP A 243 12.26 20.55 -2.84
CA ASP A 243 12.21 19.38 -1.96
C ASP A 243 11.04 19.47 -0.96
N GLN A 244 10.00 20.26 -1.28
CA GLN A 244 9.00 20.65 -0.30
C GLN A 244 7.60 20.11 -0.60
N TRP A 245 6.98 19.60 0.46
CA TRP A 245 5.60 19.11 0.50
C TRP A 245 4.82 19.83 1.60
N SER A 246 3.62 20.29 1.30
CA SER A 246 2.70 20.91 2.26
C SER A 246 1.54 19.98 2.58
N LEU A 247 1.34 19.71 3.86
CA LEU A 247 0.16 19.06 4.38
C LEU A 247 -0.88 20.12 4.72
N ALA A 248 -2.03 20.08 4.05
CA ALA A 248 -3.17 20.94 4.35
C ALA A 248 -4.34 20.12 4.91
N ASN A 249 -5.08 20.70 5.86
CA ASN A 249 -6.32 20.14 6.37
C ASN A 249 -7.47 20.35 5.37
N LEU A 250 -8.66 19.82 5.69
CA LEU A 250 -9.87 19.95 4.86
C LEU A 250 -10.21 21.42 4.50
N ASN A 251 -9.87 22.38 5.38
CA ASN A 251 -10.14 23.81 5.13
C ASN A 251 -9.02 24.49 4.32
N GLY A 252 -8.04 23.75 3.83
CA GLY A 252 -6.92 24.27 3.06
C GLY A 252 -5.84 24.99 3.90
N LEU A 253 -5.91 24.93 5.23
CA LEU A 253 -4.91 25.48 6.12
C LEU A 253 -3.71 24.54 6.20
N GLU A 254 -2.50 25.07 6.01
CA GLU A 254 -1.28 24.29 6.16
C GLU A 254 -1.12 23.84 7.62
N ALA A 255 -1.10 22.53 7.82
CA ALA A 255 -0.94 21.89 9.11
C ALA A 255 0.53 21.50 9.38
N ALA A 256 1.28 21.18 8.33
CA ALA A 256 2.70 20.85 8.41
C ALA A 256 3.38 21.00 7.05
N ARG A 257 4.72 21.03 7.07
CA ARG A 257 5.57 21.04 5.87
C ARG A 257 6.67 20.00 6.02
N TYR A 258 6.97 19.30 4.94
CA TYR A 258 7.92 18.20 4.90
C TYR A 258 8.88 18.36 3.73
N SER A 259 10.08 17.83 3.87
CA SER A 259 10.98 17.54 2.74
C SER A 259 10.77 16.09 2.28
N TRP A 260 11.29 15.72 1.09
CA TRP A 260 11.32 14.30 0.68
C TRP A 260 11.99 13.40 1.71
N SER A 261 13.00 13.91 2.43
CA SER A 261 13.70 13.15 3.47
C SER A 261 12.85 12.83 4.71
N ASP A 262 11.72 13.51 4.88
CA ASP A 262 10.79 13.27 5.98
C ASP A 262 9.70 12.26 5.62
N LEU A 263 9.49 12.01 4.34
CA LEU A 263 8.38 11.21 3.83
C LEU A 263 8.81 9.77 3.53
N ARG A 264 7.87 8.84 3.73
CA ARG A 264 7.99 7.47 3.24
C ARG A 264 7.15 7.33 1.97
N TYR A 265 7.83 7.15 0.84
CA TYR A 265 7.19 6.98 -0.45
C TYR A 265 7.33 5.55 -0.96
N SER A 266 6.22 4.96 -1.35
CA SER A 266 6.18 3.63 -1.94
C SER A 266 5.20 3.56 -3.11
N ILE A 267 5.52 2.70 -4.07
CA ILE A 267 4.63 2.35 -5.17
C ILE A 267 4.29 0.87 -5.05
N SER A 268 3.00 0.58 -5.09
CA SER A 268 2.49 -0.79 -5.16
C SER A 268 2.01 -1.09 -6.57
N TRP A 269 2.51 -2.20 -7.11
CA TRP A 269 2.09 -2.78 -8.37
C TRP A 269 1.36 -4.08 -8.10
N LYS A 270 0.21 -4.29 -8.74
CA LYS A 270 -0.56 -5.53 -8.63
C LYS A 270 -0.82 -6.13 -9.99
N ALA A 271 -0.74 -7.46 -10.08
CA ALA A 271 -1.09 -8.19 -11.28
C ALA A 271 -1.89 -9.45 -10.95
N TYR A 272 -2.89 -9.74 -11.76
CA TYR A 272 -3.57 -11.03 -11.76
C TYR A 272 -2.66 -12.11 -12.32
N CYS A 273 -2.67 -13.27 -11.71
CA CYS A 273 -1.83 -14.39 -12.09
C CYS A 273 -2.66 -15.63 -12.40
N PHE A 274 -2.62 -16.10 -13.64
CA PHE A 274 -3.42 -17.22 -14.14
C PHE A 274 -2.52 -18.37 -14.62
N LYS A 275 -3.04 -19.60 -14.56
CA LYS A 275 -2.38 -20.79 -15.08
C LYS A 275 -2.36 -20.80 -16.62
N ASP A 276 -3.48 -20.35 -17.19
CA ASP A 276 -3.72 -20.34 -18.64
C ASP A 276 -4.83 -19.35 -19.02
N GLU A 277 -5.14 -19.21 -20.30
CA GLU A 277 -6.20 -18.33 -20.81
C GLU A 277 -7.62 -18.81 -20.41
N ALA A 278 -7.80 -20.07 -20.08
CA ALA A 278 -9.10 -20.56 -19.66
C ALA A 278 -9.42 -20.19 -18.20
N GLU A 279 -8.38 -20.01 -17.37
CA GLU A 279 -8.53 -19.51 -16.00
C GLU A 279 -8.75 -17.99 -15.96
N LYS A 280 -8.22 -17.24 -16.92
CA LYS A 280 -8.38 -15.79 -17.06
C LYS A 280 -9.81 -15.41 -17.43
#